data_a73ac686533c8aa8d839388535abdc20
#
_entry.id   a73ac686533c8aa8d839388535abdc20
#
_cell.length_a   1.000
_cell.length_b   1.000
_cell.length_c   1.000
_cell.angle_alpha   90.00
_cell.angle_beta   90.00
_cell.angle_gamma   90.00
#
_symmetry.space_group_name_H-M   'P 1'
#
loop_
_entity.id
_entity.type
_entity.pdbx_description
1 polymer ?
#
loop_
_entity_poly.entity_id
_entity_poly.type
_entity_poly.pdbx_seq_one_letter_code
_entity_poly.pdbx_strand_id
1 'polypeptide(L)'
;MRSIRSVELSDGSGKTAQTDTATQARITAAIAKSELRNFRWSRLVILFTAFFGFSAWRIASSVQPVEAEGGRGSRYTFLEYPETFDAVYAVNGFISYTFHVNSFVFLVPLLGLILGYGAIVTPRATGQLKTLLALPCSRGAILLGKLLGRGIVLTAVIGVGLLVGWITVLVQFETAQTVSFVVFSAATVGYGFVWLSIGFALSSLLATPRQVAAAVFTVFIGFTFNWHEAAVDALGLFPDAYSVDPRQAYLVLASAPYEEIIPKVHLAPHEDIDSFGITVVGTQIADMAAVPLHLSWPIAVFVLGLWILLPLIITYNRLRRLSLT
;
A
#
# COMPACT_ATOMS: atom_id res chain seq x y z
N MET A 1 41.67 0.13 -60.17
CA MET A 1 40.24 0.07 -59.83
C MET A 1 40.00 -1.16 -58.95
N ARG A 2 39.92 -1.01 -57.64
CA ARG A 2 39.46 -2.03 -56.68
C ARG A 2 38.39 -1.38 -55.78
N SER A 3 37.16 -1.85 -55.95
CA SER A 3 36.00 -1.53 -55.17
C SER A 3 36.19 -2.06 -53.77
N ILE A 4 36.19 -1.19 -52.76
CA ILE A 4 36.15 -1.56 -51.35
C ILE A 4 34.67 -1.78 -50.97
N ARG A 5 34.32 -3.04 -50.68
CA ARG A 5 33.02 -3.41 -50.08
C ARG A 5 32.91 -2.75 -48.69
N SER A 6 31.94 -1.90 -48.52
CA SER A 6 31.45 -1.48 -47.22
C SER A 6 30.80 -2.69 -46.53
N VAL A 7 31.47 -3.20 -45.51
CA VAL A 7 30.93 -4.24 -44.64
C VAL A 7 29.91 -3.57 -43.74
N GLU A 8 28.67 -4.09 -43.80
CA GLU A 8 27.57 -3.74 -42.89
C GLU A 8 27.92 -4.11 -41.44
N LEU A 9 28.21 -3.11 -40.63
CA LEU A 9 28.46 -3.22 -39.17
C LEU A 9 27.23 -2.83 -38.34
N SER A 10 26.00 -3.08 -38.80
CA SER A 10 24.80 -2.57 -38.09
C SER A 10 23.90 -3.61 -37.39
N ASP A 11 24.17 -4.93 -37.53
CA ASP A 11 23.24 -5.97 -37.05
C ASP A 11 23.68 -6.71 -35.77
N GLY A 12 24.86 -6.44 -35.25
CA GLY A 12 25.39 -7.13 -34.04
C GLY A 12 24.94 -6.52 -32.71
N SER A 13 24.72 -5.20 -32.65
CA SER A 13 24.47 -4.53 -31.37
C SER A 13 23.04 -4.72 -30.85
N GLY A 14 22.07 -4.85 -31.74
CA GLY A 14 20.68 -5.10 -31.39
C GLY A 14 20.44 -6.51 -30.82
N LYS A 15 21.09 -7.53 -31.37
CA LYS A 15 20.94 -8.93 -30.91
C LYS A 15 21.61 -9.20 -29.56
N THR A 16 22.75 -8.58 -29.27
CA THR A 16 23.42 -8.67 -27.96
C THR A 16 22.66 -7.99 -26.88
N ALA A 17 22.13 -6.79 -27.12
CA ALA A 17 21.29 -6.06 -26.13
C ALA A 17 19.98 -6.80 -25.84
N GLN A 18 19.38 -7.43 -26.84
CA GLN A 18 18.12 -8.17 -26.68
C GLN A 18 18.31 -9.51 -25.95
N THR A 19 19.46 -10.17 -26.11
CA THR A 19 19.84 -11.38 -25.36
C THR A 19 20.15 -11.04 -23.90
N ASP A 20 20.76 -9.90 -23.61
CA ASP A 20 21.04 -9.45 -22.25
C ASP A 20 19.76 -9.12 -21.49
N THR A 21 18.81 -8.43 -22.10
CA THR A 21 17.53 -8.10 -21.48
C THR A 21 16.68 -9.33 -21.18
N ALA A 22 16.62 -10.30 -22.09
CA ALA A 22 15.92 -11.57 -21.88
C ALA A 22 16.55 -12.39 -20.73
N THR A 23 17.88 -12.40 -20.63
CA THR A 23 18.60 -13.05 -19.52
C THR A 23 18.32 -12.37 -18.19
N GLN A 24 18.34 -11.04 -18.11
CA GLN A 24 18.02 -10.27 -16.90
C GLN A 24 16.56 -10.51 -16.46
N ALA A 25 15.62 -10.57 -17.40
CA ALA A 25 14.21 -10.87 -17.08
C ALA A 25 14.03 -12.28 -16.50
N ARG A 26 14.73 -13.29 -17.06
CA ARG A 26 14.71 -14.66 -16.52
C ARG A 26 15.28 -14.73 -15.10
N ILE A 27 16.38 -14.03 -14.83
CA ILE A 27 16.98 -13.97 -13.49
C ILE A 27 16.02 -13.28 -12.50
N THR A 28 15.43 -12.16 -12.90
CA THR A 28 14.42 -11.44 -12.10
C THR A 28 13.26 -12.36 -11.73
N ALA A 29 12.71 -13.09 -12.71
CA ALA A 29 11.62 -14.04 -12.49
C ALA A 29 12.04 -15.22 -11.58
N ALA A 30 13.26 -15.73 -11.72
CA ALA A 30 13.79 -16.79 -10.86
C ALA A 30 13.92 -16.34 -9.41
N ILE A 31 14.41 -15.11 -9.17
CA ILE A 31 14.49 -14.51 -7.83
C ILE A 31 13.09 -14.31 -7.26
N ALA A 32 12.16 -13.76 -8.04
CA ALA A 32 10.77 -13.56 -7.61
C ALA A 32 10.10 -14.89 -7.22
N LYS A 33 10.29 -15.93 -8.05
CA LYS A 33 9.77 -17.27 -7.76
C LYS A 33 10.38 -17.87 -6.48
N SER A 34 11.67 -17.64 -6.23
CA SER A 34 12.34 -18.07 -5.00
C SER A 34 11.76 -17.36 -3.76
N GLU A 35 11.60 -16.04 -3.81
CA GLU A 35 10.98 -15.26 -2.73
C GLU A 35 9.54 -15.75 -2.48
N LEU A 36 8.74 -15.89 -3.53
CA LEU A 36 7.37 -16.40 -3.42
C LEU A 36 7.31 -17.79 -2.76
N ARG A 37 8.20 -18.71 -3.16
CA ARG A 37 8.26 -20.06 -2.58
C ARG A 37 8.62 -20.03 -1.10
N ASN A 38 9.50 -19.12 -0.68
CA ASN A 38 9.91 -18.98 0.72
C ASN A 38 8.78 -18.45 1.62
N PHE A 39 7.90 -17.61 1.07
CA PHE A 39 6.84 -16.97 1.84
C PHE A 39 5.49 -17.71 1.81
N ARG A 40 5.15 -18.44 0.72
CA ARG A 40 3.81 -19.01 0.53
C ARG A 40 3.32 -19.95 1.65
N TRP A 41 4.24 -20.62 2.35
CA TRP A 41 3.96 -21.49 3.49
C TRP A 41 4.54 -20.97 4.81
N SER A 42 4.91 -19.71 4.83
CA SER A 42 5.36 -19.07 6.06
C SER A 42 4.19 -18.98 7.05
N ARG A 43 4.40 -19.44 8.29
CA ARG A 43 3.41 -19.32 9.37
C ARG A 43 2.92 -17.88 9.53
N LEU A 44 3.82 -16.91 9.34
CA LEU A 44 3.52 -15.49 9.41
C LEU A 44 2.54 -15.06 8.30
N VAL A 45 2.78 -15.47 7.05
CA VAL A 45 1.88 -15.14 5.92
C VAL A 45 0.51 -15.75 6.15
N ILE A 46 0.44 -17.03 6.57
CA ILE A 46 -0.82 -17.71 6.87
C ILE A 46 -1.57 -16.97 7.99
N LEU A 47 -0.87 -16.60 9.07
CA LEU A 47 -1.45 -15.85 10.18
C LEU A 47 -2.01 -14.49 9.73
N PHE A 48 -1.22 -13.72 8.96
CA PHE A 48 -1.68 -12.44 8.42
C PHE A 48 -2.88 -12.62 7.48
N THR A 49 -2.86 -13.62 6.60
CA THR A 49 -3.99 -13.89 5.70
C THR A 49 -5.26 -14.20 6.47
N ALA A 50 -5.18 -15.06 7.50
CA ALA A 50 -6.30 -15.37 8.36
C ALA A 50 -6.79 -14.14 9.13
N PHE A 51 -5.86 -13.33 9.65
CA PHE A 51 -6.18 -12.13 10.42
C PHE A 51 -6.80 -11.03 9.53
N PHE A 52 -6.29 -10.81 8.31
CA PHE A 52 -6.90 -9.88 7.35
C PHE A 52 -8.31 -10.32 6.97
N GLY A 53 -8.50 -11.60 6.65
CA GLY A 53 -9.82 -12.14 6.33
C GLY A 53 -10.80 -12.01 7.51
N PHE A 54 -10.37 -12.38 8.71
CA PHE A 54 -11.17 -12.24 9.92
C PHE A 54 -11.51 -10.77 10.21
N SER A 55 -10.54 -9.87 10.11
CA SER A 55 -10.76 -8.44 10.36
C SER A 55 -11.75 -7.85 9.35
N ALA A 56 -11.60 -8.18 8.07
CA ALA A 56 -12.52 -7.73 7.03
C ALA A 56 -13.95 -8.24 7.26
N TRP A 57 -14.09 -9.53 7.55
CA TRP A 57 -15.38 -10.11 7.91
C TRP A 57 -15.98 -9.43 9.16
N ARG A 58 -15.19 -9.27 10.21
CA ARG A 58 -15.63 -8.70 11.49
C ARG A 58 -16.10 -7.25 11.33
N ILE A 59 -15.36 -6.45 10.54
CA ILE A 59 -15.70 -5.05 10.29
C ILE A 59 -16.98 -4.96 9.45
N ALA A 60 -17.03 -5.63 8.30
CA ALA A 60 -18.19 -5.59 7.43
C ALA A 60 -19.46 -6.08 8.11
N SER A 61 -19.37 -7.19 8.90
CA SER A 61 -20.51 -7.75 9.62
C SER A 61 -20.94 -6.95 10.84
N SER A 62 -20.16 -5.96 11.28
CA SER A 62 -20.54 -5.08 12.42
C SER A 62 -21.53 -3.97 12.00
N VAL A 63 -21.62 -3.68 10.72
CA VAL A 63 -22.58 -2.71 10.19
C VAL A 63 -23.91 -3.43 9.95
N GLN A 64 -24.96 -2.91 10.58
CA GLN A 64 -26.32 -3.45 10.42
C GLN A 64 -27.06 -2.58 9.40
N PRO A 65 -27.83 -3.19 8.48
CA PRO A 65 -28.71 -2.45 7.59
C PRO A 65 -29.66 -1.55 8.39
N VAL A 66 -29.87 -0.34 7.90
CA VAL A 66 -30.80 0.61 8.52
C VAL A 66 -32.22 0.17 8.18
N GLU A 67 -32.94 -0.39 9.18
CA GLU A 67 -34.38 -0.64 9.01
C GLU A 67 -35.11 0.70 8.88
N ALA A 68 -35.89 0.84 7.81
CA ALA A 68 -36.58 2.10 7.45
C ALA A 68 -37.63 2.53 8.49
N GLU A 69 -38.03 1.65 9.40
CA GLU A 69 -39.06 1.93 10.41
C GLU A 69 -38.47 2.04 11.84
N GLY A 70 -38.15 3.26 12.23
CA GLY A 70 -38.36 3.66 13.61
C GLY A 70 -37.19 3.83 14.57
N GLY A 71 -35.94 3.82 14.21
CA GLY A 71 -34.96 4.03 15.28
C GLY A 71 -33.77 4.92 14.90
N ARG A 72 -32.90 4.42 14.11
CA ARG A 72 -31.74 5.16 13.60
C ARG A 72 -31.98 5.79 12.25
N GLY A 73 -33.04 5.40 11.55
CA GLY A 73 -33.42 5.85 10.23
C GLY A 73 -33.69 7.37 10.11
N SER A 74 -34.03 8.05 11.23
CA SER A 74 -34.26 9.50 11.17
C SER A 74 -32.98 10.31 10.90
N ARG A 75 -31.79 9.75 11.12
CA ARG A 75 -30.53 10.42 10.79
C ARG A 75 -30.19 10.41 9.30
N TYR A 76 -30.82 9.51 8.53
CA TYR A 76 -30.54 9.28 7.11
C TYR A 76 -31.75 9.52 6.21
N THR A 77 -32.78 10.18 6.71
CA THR A 77 -34.05 10.45 6.00
C THR A 77 -33.89 11.25 4.69
N PHE A 78 -32.72 11.86 4.47
CA PHE A 78 -32.42 12.60 3.23
C PHE A 78 -31.54 11.80 2.26
N LEU A 79 -31.18 10.55 2.57
CA LEU A 79 -30.45 9.71 1.63
C LEU A 79 -31.44 9.03 0.71
N GLU A 80 -31.27 9.27 -0.57
CA GLU A 80 -32.14 8.71 -1.62
C GLU A 80 -31.98 7.18 -1.73
N TYR A 81 -30.82 6.64 -1.23
CA TYR A 81 -30.47 5.22 -1.28
C TYR A 81 -29.77 4.78 0.02
N PRO A 82 -30.51 4.47 1.11
CA PRO A 82 -29.93 4.07 2.39
C PRO A 82 -29.07 2.79 2.31
N GLU A 83 -29.48 1.82 1.48
CA GLU A 83 -28.73 0.55 1.30
C GLU A 83 -27.34 0.77 0.69
N THR A 84 -27.23 1.68 -0.27
CA THR A 84 -25.94 2.06 -0.85
C THR A 84 -25.04 2.73 0.19
N PHE A 85 -25.64 3.55 1.07
CA PHE A 85 -24.92 4.18 2.17
C PHE A 85 -24.37 3.15 3.16
N ASP A 86 -25.17 2.18 3.57
CA ASP A 86 -24.77 1.14 4.50
C ASP A 86 -23.61 0.30 3.96
N ALA A 87 -23.64 -0.04 2.67
CA ALA A 87 -22.54 -0.74 2.01
C ALA A 87 -21.25 0.10 1.99
N VAL A 88 -21.34 1.41 1.69
CA VAL A 88 -20.19 2.32 1.73
C VAL A 88 -19.67 2.51 3.16
N TYR A 89 -20.57 2.55 4.13
CA TYR A 89 -20.21 2.65 5.54
C TYR A 89 -19.46 1.40 6.02
N ALA A 90 -19.86 0.20 5.57
CA ALA A 90 -19.14 -1.04 5.84
C ALA A 90 -17.71 -1.02 5.24
N VAL A 91 -17.56 -0.53 4.00
CA VAL A 91 -16.24 -0.36 3.36
C VAL A 91 -15.40 0.68 4.11
N ASN A 92 -16.03 1.77 4.57
CA ASN A 92 -15.38 2.79 5.38
C ASN A 92 -14.79 2.21 6.67
N GLY A 93 -15.45 1.23 7.28
CA GLY A 93 -14.93 0.55 8.45
C GLY A 93 -13.53 -0.05 8.26
N PHE A 94 -13.14 -0.43 7.02
CA PHE A 94 -11.82 -0.97 6.74
C PHE A 94 -10.69 0.05 6.93
N ILE A 95 -10.98 1.34 6.78
CA ILE A 95 -10.03 2.44 6.95
C ILE A 95 -10.29 3.26 8.21
N SER A 96 -11.35 2.94 8.97
CA SER A 96 -11.73 3.67 10.18
C SER A 96 -10.76 3.43 11.33
N TYR A 97 -10.47 4.49 12.07
CA TYR A 97 -9.72 4.44 13.33
C TYR A 97 -10.50 3.79 14.48
N THR A 98 -11.81 3.74 14.41
CA THR A 98 -12.67 3.14 15.46
C THR A 98 -12.34 1.67 15.70
N PHE A 99 -11.92 0.96 14.65
CA PHE A 99 -11.52 -0.45 14.74
C PHE A 99 -10.02 -0.65 15.00
N HIS A 100 -9.24 0.42 15.12
CA HIS A 100 -7.82 0.49 15.47
C HIS A 100 -6.99 -0.66 14.87
N VAL A 101 -6.66 -1.66 15.69
CA VAL A 101 -5.74 -2.77 15.33
C VAL A 101 -6.24 -3.63 14.17
N ASN A 102 -7.55 -3.67 13.91
CA ASN A 102 -8.15 -4.47 12.85
C ASN A 102 -8.29 -3.70 11.53
N SER A 103 -8.12 -2.38 11.55
CA SER A 103 -8.22 -1.54 10.35
C SER A 103 -7.07 -1.79 9.38
N PHE A 104 -7.36 -1.71 8.09
CA PHE A 104 -6.34 -1.82 7.05
C PHE A 104 -5.31 -0.69 7.09
N VAL A 105 -5.67 0.47 7.66
CA VAL A 105 -4.74 1.57 7.91
C VAL A 105 -3.55 1.13 8.78
N PHE A 106 -3.72 0.16 9.67
CA PHE A 106 -2.66 -0.37 10.55
C PHE A 106 -2.11 -1.71 10.06
N LEU A 107 -2.98 -2.60 9.58
CA LEU A 107 -2.57 -3.94 9.16
C LEU A 107 -1.70 -3.94 7.91
N VAL A 108 -2.01 -3.09 6.94
CA VAL A 108 -1.27 -2.99 5.68
C VAL A 108 0.15 -2.48 5.90
N PRO A 109 0.39 -1.38 6.66
CA PRO A 109 1.73 -0.96 7.07
C PRO A 109 2.53 -2.05 7.75
N LEU A 110 1.93 -2.72 8.73
CA LEU A 110 2.60 -3.77 9.48
C LEU A 110 3.05 -4.92 8.56
N LEU A 111 2.16 -5.39 7.69
CA LEU A 111 2.48 -6.44 6.71
C LEU A 111 3.58 -5.99 5.74
N GLY A 112 3.45 -4.79 5.16
CA GLY A 112 4.43 -4.25 4.20
C GLY A 112 5.82 -4.13 4.81
N LEU A 113 5.92 -3.55 6.01
CA LEU A 113 7.18 -3.40 6.74
C LEU A 113 7.81 -4.76 7.09
N ILE A 114 7.02 -5.73 7.56
CA ILE A 114 7.51 -7.08 7.90
C ILE A 114 8.00 -7.80 6.63
N LEU A 115 7.29 -7.72 5.52
CA LEU A 115 7.74 -8.29 4.26
C LEU A 115 9.00 -7.59 3.73
N GLY A 116 9.14 -6.28 3.96
CA GLY A 116 10.30 -5.48 3.57
C GLY A 116 11.54 -5.72 4.45
N TYR A 117 11.34 -5.90 5.74
CA TYR A 117 12.38 -6.00 6.78
C TYR A 117 13.58 -6.87 6.42
N GLY A 118 13.35 -8.12 6.03
CA GLY A 118 14.42 -9.07 5.75
C GLY A 118 14.92 -9.07 4.30
N ALA A 119 14.55 -8.09 3.47
CA ALA A 119 14.82 -8.15 2.03
C ALA A 119 16.32 -8.14 1.68
N ILE A 120 17.09 -7.32 2.36
CA ILE A 120 18.53 -7.12 2.09
C ILE A 120 19.38 -7.55 3.28
N VAL A 121 18.97 -7.17 4.51
CA VAL A 121 19.77 -7.43 5.71
C VAL A 121 19.93 -8.92 6.01
N THR A 122 18.88 -9.74 5.82
CA THR A 122 18.98 -11.18 6.10
C THR A 122 19.91 -11.90 5.12
N PRO A 123 19.77 -11.79 3.78
CA PRO A 123 20.74 -12.35 2.84
C PRO A 123 22.15 -11.82 3.04
N ARG A 124 22.31 -10.59 3.52
CA ARG A 124 23.63 -10.01 3.86
C ARG A 124 24.23 -10.69 5.08
N ALA A 125 23.45 -10.86 6.15
CA ALA A 125 23.90 -11.50 7.38
C ALA A 125 24.23 -12.99 7.21
N THR A 126 23.53 -13.70 6.32
CA THR A 126 23.74 -15.12 6.01
C THR A 126 24.77 -15.39 4.92
N GLY A 127 25.35 -14.33 4.31
CA GLY A 127 26.27 -14.47 3.19
C GLY A 127 25.63 -14.78 1.82
N GLN A 128 24.34 -15.07 1.77
CA GLN A 128 23.60 -15.34 0.52
C GLN A 128 23.66 -14.17 -0.46
N LEU A 129 23.75 -12.93 0.05
CA LEU A 129 23.87 -11.75 -0.79
C LEU A 129 25.17 -11.78 -1.61
N LYS A 130 26.29 -12.26 -1.06
CA LYS A 130 27.57 -12.40 -1.77
C LYS A 130 27.42 -13.35 -2.97
N THR A 131 26.73 -14.47 -2.79
CA THR A 131 26.46 -15.45 -3.86
C THR A 131 25.58 -14.83 -4.96
N LEU A 132 24.52 -14.09 -4.59
CA LEU A 132 23.66 -13.38 -5.55
C LEU A 132 24.43 -12.32 -6.34
N LEU A 133 25.34 -11.60 -5.65
CA LEU A 133 26.14 -10.54 -6.28
C LEU A 133 27.25 -11.07 -7.19
N ALA A 134 27.66 -12.33 -7.03
CA ALA A 134 28.62 -13.02 -7.88
C ALA A 134 27.99 -13.52 -9.22
N LEU A 135 26.65 -13.59 -9.28
CA LEU A 135 25.96 -13.94 -10.52
C LEU A 135 26.07 -12.80 -11.55
N PRO A 136 26.11 -13.11 -12.86
CA PRO A 136 26.16 -12.09 -13.93
C PRO A 136 24.77 -11.44 -14.10
N CYS A 137 24.28 -10.76 -13.05
CA CYS A 137 23.00 -10.09 -13.04
C CYS A 137 23.13 -8.64 -12.54
N SER A 138 22.27 -7.77 -13.06
CA SER A 138 22.24 -6.39 -12.64
C SER A 138 21.68 -6.25 -11.20
N ARG A 139 22.15 -5.25 -10.48
CA ARG A 139 21.62 -4.91 -9.15
C ARG A 139 20.11 -4.59 -9.19
N GLY A 140 19.68 -4.01 -10.31
CA GLY A 140 18.25 -3.76 -10.58
C GLY A 140 17.43 -5.04 -10.70
N ALA A 141 17.96 -6.07 -11.38
CA ALA A 141 17.28 -7.38 -11.51
C ALA A 141 17.11 -8.06 -10.13
N ILE A 142 18.11 -7.95 -9.25
CA ILE A 142 18.01 -8.47 -7.87
C ILE A 142 16.92 -7.72 -7.09
N LEU A 143 16.94 -6.39 -7.12
CA LEU A 143 15.95 -5.57 -6.41
C LEU A 143 14.54 -5.83 -6.93
N LEU A 144 14.34 -5.78 -8.25
CA LEU A 144 13.04 -6.02 -8.88
C LEU A 144 12.52 -7.44 -8.62
N GLY A 145 13.39 -8.46 -8.70
CA GLY A 145 12.99 -9.83 -8.40
C GLY A 145 12.49 -10.01 -6.96
N LYS A 146 13.19 -9.40 -5.99
CA LYS A 146 12.76 -9.41 -4.59
C LYS A 146 11.47 -8.61 -4.36
N LEU A 147 11.37 -7.43 -4.98
CA LEU A 147 10.18 -6.58 -4.89
C LEU A 147 8.95 -7.29 -5.47
N LEU A 148 9.08 -7.87 -6.66
CA LEU A 148 7.99 -8.63 -7.31
C LEU A 148 7.58 -9.85 -6.47
N GLY A 149 8.53 -10.66 -6.00
CA GLY A 149 8.20 -11.85 -5.21
C GLY A 149 7.45 -11.51 -3.93
N ARG A 150 7.93 -10.52 -3.17
CA ARG A 150 7.30 -10.06 -1.93
C ARG A 150 6.04 -9.24 -2.19
N GLY A 151 6.01 -8.47 -3.27
CA GLY A 151 4.83 -7.72 -3.70
C GLY A 151 3.66 -8.63 -4.06
N ILE A 152 3.91 -9.76 -4.74
CA ILE A 152 2.88 -10.79 -4.99
C ILE A 152 2.34 -11.37 -3.68
N VAL A 153 3.20 -11.66 -2.70
CA VAL A 153 2.74 -12.14 -1.38
C VAL A 153 1.91 -11.09 -0.67
N LEU A 154 2.37 -9.83 -0.66
CA LEU A 154 1.64 -8.70 -0.10
C LEU A 154 0.24 -8.58 -0.72
N THR A 155 0.19 -8.53 -2.06
CA THR A 155 -1.06 -8.40 -2.81
C THR A 155 -2.00 -9.59 -2.56
N ALA A 156 -1.47 -10.80 -2.45
CA ALA A 156 -2.27 -11.98 -2.16
C ALA A 156 -2.89 -11.93 -0.76
N VAL A 157 -2.12 -11.55 0.27
CA VAL A 157 -2.61 -11.44 1.66
C VAL A 157 -3.69 -10.37 1.76
N ILE A 158 -3.41 -9.16 1.25
CA ILE A 158 -4.38 -8.06 1.25
C ILE A 158 -5.61 -8.44 0.41
N GLY A 159 -5.39 -9.04 -0.76
CA GLY A 159 -6.45 -9.45 -1.69
C GLY A 159 -7.42 -10.46 -1.08
N VAL A 160 -6.94 -11.41 -0.28
CA VAL A 160 -7.82 -12.34 0.45
C VAL A 160 -8.68 -11.58 1.47
N GLY A 161 -8.09 -10.66 2.24
CA GLY A 161 -8.86 -9.82 3.17
C GLY A 161 -9.93 -8.99 2.45
N LEU A 162 -9.55 -8.32 1.36
CA LEU A 162 -10.47 -7.53 0.55
C LEU A 162 -11.59 -8.39 -0.06
N LEU A 163 -11.25 -9.59 -0.56
CA LEU A 163 -12.23 -10.51 -1.13
C LEU A 163 -13.24 -10.97 -0.06
N VAL A 164 -12.78 -11.33 1.13
CA VAL A 164 -13.67 -11.69 2.25
C VAL A 164 -14.56 -10.52 2.63
N GLY A 165 -14.00 -9.30 2.75
CA GLY A 165 -14.76 -8.09 3.02
C GLY A 165 -15.83 -7.82 1.96
N TRP A 166 -15.46 -7.90 0.69
CA TRP A 166 -16.37 -7.68 -0.43
C TRP A 166 -17.52 -8.71 -0.46
N ILE A 167 -17.21 -10.00 -0.26
CA ILE A 167 -18.24 -11.05 -0.18
C ILE A 167 -19.18 -10.77 1.00
N THR A 168 -18.65 -10.34 2.15
CA THR A 168 -19.49 -10.02 3.32
C THR A 168 -20.42 -8.86 3.03
N VAL A 169 -19.93 -7.79 2.39
CA VAL A 169 -20.75 -6.65 1.96
C VAL A 169 -21.83 -7.08 0.97
N LEU A 170 -21.49 -7.92 -0.03
CA LEU A 170 -22.45 -8.45 -1.01
C LEU A 170 -23.56 -9.29 -0.39
N VAL A 171 -23.22 -10.08 0.64
CA VAL A 171 -24.20 -10.95 1.33
C VAL A 171 -25.11 -10.13 2.23
N GLN A 172 -24.61 -9.05 2.80
CA GLN A 172 -25.31 -8.27 3.82
C GLN A 172 -26.13 -7.12 3.23
N PHE A 173 -25.68 -6.56 2.10
CA PHE A 173 -26.33 -5.42 1.44
C PHE A 173 -26.65 -5.76 -0.01
N GLU A 174 -27.84 -5.39 -0.49
CA GLU A 174 -28.30 -5.71 -1.85
C GLU A 174 -27.48 -4.99 -2.93
N THR A 175 -26.91 -3.84 -2.60
CA THR A 175 -26.13 -3.00 -3.53
C THR A 175 -24.65 -2.97 -3.15
N ALA A 176 -23.81 -3.55 -4.01
CA ALA A 176 -22.36 -3.42 -3.89
C ALA A 176 -21.83 -2.61 -5.08
N GLN A 177 -21.20 -1.49 -4.81
CA GLN A 177 -20.51 -0.69 -5.82
C GLN A 177 -19.19 -1.36 -6.21
N THR A 178 -19.26 -2.39 -7.04
CA THR A 178 -18.11 -3.23 -7.40
C THR A 178 -16.94 -2.45 -7.99
N VAL A 179 -17.21 -1.48 -8.86
CA VAL A 179 -16.17 -0.65 -9.49
C VAL A 179 -15.44 0.18 -8.44
N SER A 180 -16.19 0.83 -7.56
CA SER A 180 -15.66 1.64 -6.47
C SER A 180 -14.82 0.78 -5.51
N PHE A 181 -15.28 -0.44 -5.21
CA PHE A 181 -14.54 -1.38 -4.38
C PHE A 181 -13.23 -1.87 -5.03
N VAL A 182 -13.19 -2.03 -6.35
CA VAL A 182 -11.95 -2.36 -7.07
C VAL A 182 -10.94 -1.22 -6.98
N VAL A 183 -11.38 0.04 -7.14
CA VAL A 183 -10.51 1.21 -6.99
C VAL A 183 -9.99 1.32 -5.55
N PHE A 184 -10.86 1.16 -4.56
CA PHE A 184 -10.48 1.07 -3.15
C PHE A 184 -9.44 -0.03 -2.91
N SER A 185 -9.64 -1.21 -3.50
CA SER A 185 -8.71 -2.34 -3.38
C SER A 185 -7.35 -2.02 -3.99
N ALA A 186 -7.33 -1.38 -5.15
CA ALA A 186 -6.09 -0.95 -5.80
C ALA A 186 -5.32 0.09 -4.95
N ALA A 187 -6.02 1.05 -4.36
CA ALA A 187 -5.45 2.03 -3.42
C ALA A 187 -4.85 1.34 -2.19
N THR A 188 -5.55 0.36 -1.61
CA THR A 188 -5.10 -0.42 -0.45
C THR A 188 -3.82 -1.22 -0.75
N VAL A 189 -3.75 -1.87 -1.91
CA VAL A 189 -2.54 -2.58 -2.36
C VAL A 189 -1.40 -1.58 -2.61
N GLY A 190 -1.67 -0.45 -3.26
CA GLY A 190 -0.69 0.63 -3.46
C GLY A 190 -0.11 1.14 -2.15
N TYR A 191 -0.95 1.34 -1.15
CA TYR A 191 -0.52 1.71 0.21
C TYR A 191 0.38 0.62 0.83
N GLY A 192 0.09 -0.65 0.59
CA GLY A 192 0.95 -1.76 0.99
C GLY A 192 2.35 -1.70 0.36
N PHE A 193 2.44 -1.32 -0.91
CA PHE A 193 3.73 -1.14 -1.60
C PHE A 193 4.55 0.02 -1.04
N VAL A 194 3.93 1.09 -0.53
CA VAL A 194 4.64 2.15 0.20
C VAL A 194 5.43 1.56 1.36
N TRP A 195 4.75 0.82 2.24
CA TRP A 195 5.35 0.24 3.44
C TRP A 195 6.36 -0.87 3.15
N LEU A 196 6.10 -1.65 2.11
CA LEU A 196 7.06 -2.62 1.59
C LEU A 196 8.35 -1.92 1.15
N SER A 197 8.25 -0.82 0.43
CA SER A 197 9.39 -0.04 -0.08
C SER A 197 10.19 0.60 1.05
N ILE A 198 9.52 1.15 2.07
CA ILE A 198 10.15 1.66 3.29
C ILE A 198 10.92 0.54 4.00
N GLY A 199 10.31 -0.65 4.14
CA GLY A 199 10.96 -1.81 4.71
C GLY A 199 12.22 -2.24 3.95
N PHE A 200 12.21 -2.18 2.61
CA PHE A 200 13.39 -2.40 1.76
C PHE A 200 14.49 -1.38 2.03
N ALA A 201 14.14 -0.09 2.12
CA ALA A 201 15.11 0.96 2.40
C ALA A 201 15.78 0.76 3.76
N LEU A 202 15.00 0.55 4.83
CA LEU A 202 15.51 0.27 6.16
C LEU A 202 16.42 -0.97 6.16
N SER A 203 16.00 -2.04 5.46
CA SER A 203 16.78 -3.28 5.31
C SER A 203 18.11 -3.08 4.58
N SER A 204 18.21 -2.08 3.70
CA SER A 204 19.42 -1.78 2.93
C SER A 204 20.37 -0.84 3.66
N LEU A 205 19.84 0.06 4.47
CA LEU A 205 20.60 1.12 5.16
C LEU A 205 21.29 0.61 6.42
N LEU A 206 20.62 -0.26 7.16
CA LEU A 206 21.09 -0.73 8.47
C LEU A 206 21.93 -2.01 8.35
N ALA A 207 22.84 -2.18 9.31
CA ALA A 207 23.88 -3.21 9.24
C ALA A 207 23.39 -4.58 9.75
N THR A 208 22.54 -4.59 10.78
CA THR A 208 22.12 -5.82 11.47
C THR A 208 20.60 -6.01 11.47
N PRO A 209 20.12 -7.28 11.48
CA PRO A 209 18.70 -7.56 11.58
C PRO A 209 18.01 -6.92 12.79
N ARG A 210 18.73 -6.81 13.93
CA ARG A 210 18.17 -6.17 15.15
C ARG A 210 17.94 -4.68 14.94
N GLN A 211 18.88 -3.97 14.29
CA GLN A 211 18.70 -2.55 13.98
C GLN A 211 17.52 -2.33 13.02
N VAL A 212 17.39 -3.19 12.01
CA VAL A 212 16.23 -3.09 11.07
C VAL A 212 14.92 -3.36 11.81
N ALA A 213 14.86 -4.35 12.69
CA ALA A 213 13.67 -4.64 13.48
C ALA A 213 13.27 -3.45 14.37
N ALA A 214 14.24 -2.85 15.07
CA ALA A 214 14.00 -1.66 15.88
C ALA A 214 13.52 -0.48 15.04
N ALA A 215 14.14 -0.22 13.88
CA ALA A 215 13.74 0.87 12.99
C ALA A 215 12.33 0.64 12.39
N VAL A 216 12.02 -0.57 11.96
CA VAL A 216 10.70 -0.95 11.48
C VAL A 216 9.64 -0.73 12.56
N PHE A 217 9.92 -1.15 13.78
CA PHE A 217 9.02 -0.94 14.92
C PHE A 217 8.83 0.56 15.22
N THR A 218 9.92 1.34 15.27
CA THR A 218 9.86 2.78 15.51
C THR A 218 9.06 3.51 14.43
N VAL A 219 9.30 3.18 13.14
CA VAL A 219 8.56 3.77 12.03
C VAL A 219 7.08 3.40 12.12
N PHE A 220 6.77 2.12 12.39
CA PHE A 220 5.38 1.67 12.53
C PHE A 220 4.67 2.40 13.67
N ILE A 221 5.28 2.47 14.86
CA ILE A 221 4.70 3.17 16.02
C ILE A 221 4.59 4.67 15.75
N GLY A 222 5.62 5.29 15.17
CA GLY A 222 5.60 6.71 14.84
C GLY A 222 4.44 7.11 13.93
N PHE A 223 4.19 6.32 12.89
CA PHE A 223 3.04 6.56 12.01
C PHE A 223 1.69 6.16 12.63
N THR A 224 1.66 5.11 13.45
CA THR A 224 0.43 4.68 14.13
C THR A 224 -0.08 5.72 15.12
N PHE A 225 0.82 6.39 15.85
CA PHE A 225 0.47 7.39 16.85
C PHE A 225 0.66 8.84 16.37
N ASN A 226 0.80 9.05 15.06
CA ASN A 226 0.92 10.38 14.46
C ASN A 226 2.05 11.24 15.02
N TRP A 227 3.12 10.63 15.52
CA TRP A 227 4.26 11.39 16.08
C TRP A 227 4.98 12.24 15.03
N HIS A 228 4.91 11.82 13.76
CA HIS A 228 5.47 12.58 12.66
C HIS A 228 4.71 13.92 12.47
N GLU A 229 3.38 13.92 12.61
CA GLU A 229 2.55 15.14 12.57
C GLU A 229 2.92 16.07 13.72
N ALA A 230 2.92 15.54 14.96
CA ALA A 230 3.31 16.31 16.13
C ALA A 230 4.73 16.89 16.04
N ALA A 231 5.67 16.16 15.44
CA ALA A 231 7.04 16.63 15.23
C ALA A 231 7.12 17.76 14.19
N VAL A 232 6.36 17.66 13.11
CA VAL A 232 6.32 18.70 12.06
C VAL A 232 5.64 19.96 12.57
N ASP A 233 4.55 19.82 13.31
CA ASP A 233 3.84 20.94 13.96
C ASP A 233 4.73 21.64 14.99
N ALA A 234 5.42 20.87 15.85
CA ALA A 234 6.34 21.41 16.83
C ALA A 234 7.53 22.15 16.21
N LEU A 235 7.97 21.76 15.02
CA LEU A 235 9.06 22.40 14.29
C LEU A 235 8.60 23.58 13.43
N GLY A 236 7.29 23.79 13.25
CA GLY A 236 6.71 24.85 12.42
C GLY A 236 7.16 24.80 10.94
N LEU A 237 7.59 23.62 10.48
CA LEU A 237 8.23 23.49 9.17
C LEU A 237 7.22 23.50 8.02
N PHE A 238 5.97 23.04 8.25
CA PHE A 238 4.92 23.01 7.24
C PHE A 238 3.55 23.13 7.91
N PRO A 239 2.77 24.16 7.61
CA PRO A 239 1.39 24.27 8.10
C PRO A 239 0.47 23.15 7.59
N ASP A 240 0.86 22.49 6.46
CA ASP A 240 0.07 21.45 5.79
C ASP A 240 0.83 20.10 5.71
N ALA A 241 1.42 19.64 6.81
CA ALA A 241 2.18 18.38 6.87
C ALA A 241 1.37 17.16 6.42
N TYR A 242 0.05 17.23 6.55
CA TYR A 242 -0.89 16.22 6.08
C TYR A 242 -0.81 15.96 4.57
N SER A 243 -0.41 16.94 3.78
CA SER A 243 -0.35 16.81 2.31
C SER A 243 0.68 15.80 1.82
N VAL A 244 1.67 15.47 2.65
CA VAL A 244 2.78 14.55 2.30
C VAL A 244 2.68 13.20 3.04
N ASP A 245 1.74 13.03 3.94
CA ASP A 245 1.52 11.79 4.68
C ASP A 245 0.97 10.69 3.75
N PRO A 246 1.67 9.52 3.65
CA PRO A 246 1.20 8.41 2.82
C PRO A 246 -0.13 7.83 3.31
N ARG A 247 -0.45 7.95 4.59
CA ARG A 247 -1.72 7.53 5.16
C ARG A 247 -2.84 8.44 4.70
N GLN A 248 -2.66 9.76 4.79
CA GLN A 248 -3.64 10.73 4.30
C GLN A 248 -3.88 10.56 2.79
N ALA A 249 -2.82 10.40 2.01
CA ALA A 249 -2.94 10.11 0.58
C ALA A 249 -3.72 8.81 0.32
N TYR A 250 -3.51 7.78 1.13
CA TYR A 250 -4.31 6.55 1.04
C TYR A 250 -5.78 6.78 1.38
N LEU A 251 -6.09 7.53 2.44
CA LEU A 251 -7.47 7.85 2.82
C LEU A 251 -8.20 8.62 1.71
N VAL A 252 -7.54 9.61 1.10
CA VAL A 252 -8.08 10.33 -0.07
C VAL A 252 -8.39 9.39 -1.22
N LEU A 253 -7.46 8.49 -1.57
CA LEU A 253 -7.68 7.53 -2.66
C LEU A 253 -8.73 6.48 -2.34
N ALA A 254 -8.81 6.04 -1.10
CA ALA A 254 -9.80 5.07 -0.64
C ALA A 254 -11.22 5.64 -0.65
N SER A 255 -11.37 6.95 -0.36
CA SER A 255 -12.65 7.65 -0.35
C SER A 255 -13.10 8.16 -1.74
N ALA A 256 -12.16 8.47 -2.62
CA ALA A 256 -12.45 9.04 -3.94
C ALA A 256 -13.54 8.31 -4.75
N PRO A 257 -13.61 6.96 -4.78
CA PRO A 257 -14.66 6.27 -5.50
C PRO A 257 -16.07 6.46 -4.92
N TYR A 258 -16.20 7.06 -3.75
CA TYR A 258 -17.43 7.21 -2.98
C TYR A 258 -17.82 8.69 -2.78
N GLU A 259 -17.17 9.61 -3.48
CA GLU A 259 -17.36 11.07 -3.35
C GLU A 259 -18.80 11.53 -3.55
N GLU A 260 -19.58 10.85 -4.42
CA GLU A 260 -21.00 11.19 -4.64
C GLU A 260 -21.88 10.90 -3.40
N ILE A 261 -21.46 9.99 -2.54
CA ILE A 261 -22.23 9.53 -1.37
C ILE A 261 -21.80 10.30 -0.12
N ILE A 262 -20.52 10.53 0.05
CA ILE A 262 -19.93 11.19 1.21
C ILE A 262 -20.49 12.62 1.44
N PRO A 263 -20.59 13.51 0.43
CA PRO A 263 -21.12 14.84 0.63
C PRO A 263 -22.57 14.85 1.13
N LYS A 264 -23.38 13.88 0.75
CA LYS A 264 -24.79 13.75 1.18
C LYS A 264 -24.91 13.41 2.67
N VAL A 265 -23.92 12.72 3.22
CA VAL A 265 -23.86 12.34 4.65
C VAL A 265 -23.47 13.52 5.53
N HIS A 266 -22.67 14.43 5.02
CA HIS A 266 -22.15 15.58 5.79
C HIS A 266 -23.13 16.75 5.92
N LEU A 267 -24.20 16.75 5.18
CA LEU A 267 -25.27 17.75 5.33
C LEU A 267 -26.05 17.59 6.65
N ALA A 268 -25.82 16.51 7.40
CA ALA A 268 -26.37 16.31 8.73
C ALA A 268 -25.38 16.81 9.79
N PRO A 269 -25.68 17.89 10.55
CA PRO A 269 -24.84 18.35 11.64
C PRO A 269 -24.92 17.35 12.80
N HIS A 270 -23.91 16.50 12.95
CA HIS A 270 -23.82 15.60 14.11
C HIS A 270 -22.38 15.41 14.59
N GLU A 271 -22.18 15.76 15.86
CA GLU A 271 -20.96 15.65 16.64
C GLU A 271 -20.43 14.20 16.80
N ASP A 272 -21.25 13.18 16.51
CA ASP A 272 -20.92 11.76 16.70
C ASP A 272 -20.23 11.10 15.50
N ILE A 273 -20.00 11.82 14.40
CA ILE A 273 -19.43 11.28 13.17
C ILE A 273 -17.90 11.42 13.13
N ASP A 274 -17.29 12.13 14.08
CA ASP A 274 -15.85 12.41 14.15
C ASP A 274 -14.93 11.17 14.27
N SER A 275 -15.51 9.98 14.34
CA SER A 275 -14.76 8.74 14.57
C SER A 275 -14.33 8.00 13.28
N PHE A 276 -14.66 8.50 12.08
CA PHE A 276 -14.47 7.73 10.84
C PHE A 276 -13.48 8.39 9.87
N GLY A 277 -12.51 7.62 9.37
CA GLY A 277 -11.45 8.11 8.50
C GLY A 277 -11.95 8.78 7.21
N ILE A 278 -13.01 8.26 6.55
CA ILE A 278 -13.65 8.90 5.38
C ILE A 278 -14.34 10.19 5.81
N THR A 279 -14.92 10.24 7.02
CA THR A 279 -15.60 11.41 7.54
C THR A 279 -14.64 12.59 7.69
N VAL A 280 -13.41 12.36 8.12
CA VAL A 280 -12.42 13.44 8.25
C VAL A 280 -12.10 14.07 6.90
N VAL A 281 -11.86 13.26 5.86
CA VAL A 281 -11.63 13.80 4.52
C VAL A 281 -12.90 14.40 3.94
N GLY A 282 -14.03 13.77 4.12
CA GLY A 282 -15.32 14.26 3.62
C GLY A 282 -15.80 15.52 4.32
N THR A 283 -15.65 15.67 5.65
CA THR A 283 -15.97 16.92 6.37
C THR A 283 -15.07 18.06 5.94
N GLN A 284 -13.77 17.79 5.74
CA GLN A 284 -12.86 18.79 5.22
C GLN A 284 -13.25 19.28 3.83
N ILE A 285 -13.77 18.37 2.98
CA ILE A 285 -14.25 18.71 1.62
C ILE A 285 -15.62 19.43 1.65
N ALA A 286 -16.55 18.98 2.48
CA ALA A 286 -17.90 19.53 2.56
C ALA A 286 -17.97 20.97 3.09
N ASP A 287 -17.09 21.32 4.03
CA ASP A 287 -17.00 22.66 4.60
C ASP A 287 -16.25 23.65 3.71
N MET A 288 -15.66 23.20 2.59
CA MET A 288 -14.87 24.02 1.71
C MET A 288 -15.62 24.34 0.39
N ALA A 289 -15.60 25.62 -0.01
CA ALA A 289 -16.16 26.06 -1.28
C ALA A 289 -15.48 25.41 -2.53
N ALA A 290 -14.26 24.89 -2.35
CA ALA A 290 -13.52 24.11 -3.35
C ALA A 290 -12.60 23.11 -2.63
N VAL A 291 -12.48 21.91 -3.19
CA VAL A 291 -11.56 20.88 -2.67
C VAL A 291 -10.12 21.38 -2.75
N PRO A 292 -9.39 21.49 -1.63
CA PRO A 292 -7.98 21.87 -1.68
C PRO A 292 -7.18 20.93 -2.55
N LEU A 293 -6.18 21.45 -3.23
CA LEU A 293 -5.38 20.68 -4.19
C LEU A 293 -4.74 19.44 -3.53
N HIS A 294 -4.31 19.55 -2.28
CA HIS A 294 -3.68 18.47 -1.53
C HIS A 294 -4.65 17.30 -1.16
N LEU A 295 -5.96 17.55 -1.14
CA LEU A 295 -6.98 16.52 -0.94
C LEU A 295 -7.50 15.92 -2.26
N SER A 296 -6.94 16.34 -3.40
CA SER A 296 -7.32 15.79 -4.69
C SER A 296 -6.68 14.42 -4.94
N TRP A 297 -7.42 13.51 -5.57
CA TRP A 297 -6.93 12.16 -5.87
C TRP A 297 -5.66 12.12 -6.76
N PRO A 298 -5.41 13.05 -7.73
CA PRO A 298 -4.18 13.03 -8.51
C PRO A 298 -2.94 13.32 -7.66
N ILE A 299 -3.06 14.24 -6.70
CA ILE A 299 -1.97 14.54 -5.75
C ILE A 299 -1.75 13.34 -4.82
N ALA A 300 -2.79 12.71 -4.35
CA ALA A 300 -2.68 11.51 -3.52
C ALA A 300 -1.97 10.35 -4.25
N VAL A 301 -2.25 10.12 -5.54
CA VAL A 301 -1.51 9.16 -6.38
C VAL A 301 -0.04 9.54 -6.48
N PHE A 302 0.26 10.83 -6.71
CA PHE A 302 1.64 11.32 -6.80
C PHE A 302 2.39 11.10 -5.48
N VAL A 303 1.77 11.43 -4.34
CA VAL A 303 2.36 11.23 -3.00
C VAL A 303 2.65 9.76 -2.74
N LEU A 304 1.69 8.84 -2.98
CA LEU A 304 1.96 7.40 -2.82
C LEU A 304 3.06 6.92 -3.77
N GLY A 305 3.06 7.40 -5.02
CA GLY A 305 4.13 7.10 -5.98
C GLY A 305 5.52 7.55 -5.48
N LEU A 306 5.60 8.74 -4.91
CA LEU A 306 6.83 9.27 -4.31
C LEU A 306 7.31 8.39 -3.14
N TRP A 307 6.41 8.00 -2.24
CA TRP A 307 6.70 7.12 -1.10
C TRP A 307 7.06 5.68 -1.50
N ILE A 308 6.70 5.24 -2.70
CA ILE A 308 7.17 3.97 -3.25
C ILE A 308 8.56 4.15 -3.88
N LEU A 309 8.73 5.16 -4.72
CA LEU A 309 9.91 5.32 -5.55
C LEU A 309 11.14 5.77 -4.76
N LEU A 310 11.02 6.74 -3.85
CA LEU A 310 12.16 7.25 -3.08
C LEU A 310 12.86 6.17 -2.26
N PRO A 311 12.17 5.34 -1.45
CA PRO A 311 12.82 4.26 -0.70
C PRO A 311 13.46 3.21 -1.62
N LEU A 312 12.87 2.93 -2.79
CA LEU A 312 13.44 1.99 -3.75
C LEU A 312 14.70 2.55 -4.41
N ILE A 313 14.74 3.85 -4.73
CA ILE A 313 15.94 4.54 -5.25
C ILE A 313 17.05 4.50 -4.20
N ILE A 314 16.74 4.76 -2.94
CA ILE A 314 17.70 4.64 -1.83
C ILE A 314 18.26 3.22 -1.76
N THR A 315 17.37 2.21 -1.80
CA THR A 315 17.74 0.79 -1.78
C THR A 315 18.66 0.44 -2.96
N TYR A 316 18.30 0.86 -4.17
CA TYR A 316 19.09 0.61 -5.37
C TYR A 316 20.48 1.24 -5.30
N ASN A 317 20.56 2.52 -4.89
CA ASN A 317 21.82 3.22 -4.75
C ASN A 317 22.72 2.57 -3.68
N ARG A 318 22.11 2.06 -2.59
CA ARG A 318 22.84 1.35 -1.56
C ARG A 318 23.39 0.02 -2.06
N LEU A 319 22.57 -0.76 -2.81
CA LEU A 319 23.00 -2.01 -3.43
C LEU A 319 24.14 -1.80 -4.43
N ARG A 320 24.14 -0.69 -5.18
CA ARG A 320 25.24 -0.37 -6.10
C ARG A 320 26.57 -0.16 -5.40
N ARG A 321 26.56 0.37 -4.17
CA ARG A 321 27.76 0.67 -3.38
C ARG A 321 28.26 -0.55 -2.58
N LEU A 322 27.49 -1.64 -2.50
CA LEU A 322 27.96 -2.86 -1.83
C LEU A 322 28.98 -3.56 -2.74
N SER A 323 30.24 -3.53 -2.31
CA SER A 323 31.32 -4.29 -2.92
C SER A 323 31.36 -5.73 -2.39
N LEU A 324 32.03 -6.63 -3.12
CA LEU A 324 32.20 -8.03 -2.74
C LEU A 324 33.27 -8.25 -1.62
N THR A 325 33.74 -7.15 -1.01
CA THR A 325 34.73 -7.20 0.10
C THR A 325 34.16 -7.84 1.34
#